data_7abe7c5ebe2cb3aebae5ac57c17041bb
#
_entry.id   7abe7c5ebe2cb3aebae5ac57c17041bb
#
_cell.length_a   1.000
_cell.length_b   1.000
_cell.length_c   1.000
_cell.angle_alpha   90.00
_cell.angle_beta   90.00
_cell.angle_gamma   90.00
#
_symmetry.space_group_name_H-M   'P 1'
#
loop_
_entity.id
_entity.type
_entity.pdbx_description
1 polymer ?
#
loop_
_entity_poly.entity_id
_entity_poly.type
_entity_poly.pdbx_seq_one_letter_code
_entity_poly.pdbx_strand_id
1 'polypeptide(L)'
;MKEFELAPIGVIHSPYREKGDAPHQGRNSSAVSEVEIFSDYADGLKDIALLPHLIILYWLDRADRCMLTAIPPHSKKEHGVFATRSPDRPNPIGLAVVDLLSINGARLMVRGIDALDGTPVLDIKPYSAEIDCVKE
;
A
#
# COMPACT_ATOMS: atom_id res chain seq x y z
N MET A 1 -3.89 -13.46 -24.12
CA MET A 1 -4.00 -13.58 -22.66
C MET A 1 -5.24 -12.85 -22.19
N LYS A 2 -5.99 -13.42 -21.29
CA LYS A 2 -7.16 -12.74 -20.72
C LYS A 2 -6.72 -11.58 -19.84
N GLU A 3 -7.46 -10.50 -19.89
CA GLU A 3 -7.30 -9.40 -18.94
C GLU A 3 -7.92 -9.79 -17.60
N PHE A 4 -7.37 -9.22 -16.54
CA PHE A 4 -7.90 -9.39 -15.19
C PHE A 4 -8.59 -8.10 -14.78
N GLU A 5 -9.67 -8.23 -14.03
CA GLU A 5 -10.33 -7.09 -13.42
C GLU A 5 -10.05 -7.05 -11.92
N LEU A 6 -9.72 -5.87 -11.42
CA LEU A 6 -9.57 -5.60 -10.00
C LEU A 6 -10.63 -4.59 -9.58
N ALA A 7 -11.28 -4.88 -8.47
CA ALA A 7 -12.22 -3.95 -7.86
C ALA A 7 -11.57 -3.37 -6.60
N PRO A 8 -11.57 -2.04 -6.41
CA PRO A 8 -11.09 -1.48 -5.16
C PRO A 8 -12.02 -1.90 -4.02
N ILE A 9 -11.44 -2.34 -2.92
CA ILE A 9 -12.21 -2.72 -1.73
C ILE A 9 -12.35 -1.58 -0.74
N GLY A 10 -11.62 -0.49 -0.95
CA GLY A 10 -11.62 0.66 -0.07
C GLY A 10 -10.78 1.79 -0.62
N VAL A 11 -10.57 2.78 0.21
CA VAL A 11 -9.82 3.99 -0.14
C VAL A 11 -8.95 4.40 1.05
N ILE A 12 -7.77 4.95 0.74
CA ILE A 12 -6.85 5.47 1.76
C ILE A 12 -7.08 6.97 1.90
N HIS A 13 -7.29 7.42 3.13
CA HIS A 13 -7.29 8.83 3.49
C HIS A 13 -5.99 9.12 4.23
N SER A 14 -5.10 9.91 3.60
CA SER A 14 -3.79 10.19 4.14
C SER A 14 -3.49 11.69 4.11
N PRO A 15 -2.46 12.14 4.87
CA PRO A 15 -2.05 13.55 4.80
C PRO A 15 -1.27 13.89 3.52
N TYR A 16 -0.91 12.91 2.70
CA TYR A 16 -0.12 13.11 1.50
C TYR A 16 -1.01 13.34 0.30
N ARG A 17 -1.03 14.56 -0.25
CA ARG A 17 -1.94 14.93 -1.33
C ARG A 17 -1.30 14.91 -2.70
N GLU A 18 0.02 15.13 -2.77
CA GLU A 18 0.76 15.24 -4.02
C GLU A 18 2.02 14.39 -3.98
N LYS A 19 2.52 14.04 -5.16
CA LYS A 19 3.80 13.35 -5.30
C LYS A 19 4.89 14.20 -4.63
N GLY A 20 5.75 13.56 -3.85
CA GLY A 20 6.80 14.23 -3.10
C GLY A 20 6.45 14.55 -1.66
N ASP A 21 5.17 14.55 -1.30
CA ASP A 21 4.75 14.76 0.10
C ASP A 21 5.05 13.56 0.98
N ALA A 22 5.00 12.35 0.40
CA ALA A 22 5.18 11.11 1.14
C ALA A 22 6.65 10.67 1.17
N PRO A 23 7.08 9.94 2.22
CA PRO A 23 8.41 9.35 2.24
C PRO A 23 8.54 8.26 1.19
N HIS A 24 9.78 7.93 0.81
CA HIS A 24 10.04 6.86 -0.16
C HIS A 24 9.62 5.48 0.33
N GLN A 25 9.63 5.27 1.64
CA GLN A 25 9.17 4.03 2.27
C GLN A 25 8.15 4.37 3.35
N GLY A 26 7.00 3.69 3.33
CA GLY A 26 5.93 3.93 4.29
C GLY A 26 6.36 3.77 5.74
N ARG A 27 7.25 2.80 6.03
CA ARG A 27 7.75 2.58 7.41
C ARG A 27 8.51 3.78 7.98
N ASN A 28 8.96 4.71 7.14
CA ASN A 28 9.61 5.94 7.58
C ASN A 28 8.60 7.02 8.00
N SER A 29 7.30 6.78 7.79
CA SER A 29 6.27 7.72 8.15
C SER A 29 5.77 7.47 9.57
N SER A 30 5.66 8.54 10.36
CA SER A 30 4.98 8.52 11.65
C SER A 30 3.52 8.97 11.54
N ALA A 31 3.10 9.40 10.35
CA ALA A 31 1.75 9.88 10.12
C ALA A 31 0.73 8.75 10.20
N VAL A 32 -0.45 9.07 10.69
CA VAL A 32 -1.58 8.16 10.77
C VAL A 32 -2.45 8.38 9.53
N SER A 33 -2.82 7.28 8.88
CA SER A 33 -3.76 7.29 7.76
C SER A 33 -4.97 6.45 8.11
N GLU A 34 -6.07 6.71 7.42
CA GLU A 34 -7.28 5.92 7.58
C GLU A 34 -7.49 5.06 6.32
N VAL A 35 -7.75 3.78 6.54
CA VAL A 35 -8.16 2.87 5.47
C VAL A 35 -9.65 2.64 5.64
N GLU A 36 -10.44 3.16 4.72
CA GLU A 36 -11.88 2.99 4.70
C GLU A 36 -12.23 1.83 3.78
N ILE A 37 -12.90 0.80 4.32
CA ILE A 37 -13.34 -0.36 3.55
C ILE A 37 -14.80 -0.15 3.15
N PHE A 38 -15.11 -0.37 1.88
CA PHE A 38 -16.47 -0.21 1.37
C PHE A 38 -17.41 -1.27 1.96
N SER A 39 -18.66 -0.89 2.14
CA SER A 39 -19.65 -1.72 2.84
C SER A 39 -19.80 -3.13 2.24
N ASP A 40 -19.68 -3.26 0.93
CA ASP A 40 -19.79 -4.56 0.25
C ASP A 40 -18.70 -5.55 0.67
N TYR A 41 -17.60 -5.06 1.22
CA TYR A 41 -16.43 -5.87 1.60
C TYR A 41 -16.19 -5.88 3.11
N ALA A 42 -17.05 -5.22 3.88
CA ALA A 42 -16.85 -5.04 5.33
C ALA A 42 -16.78 -6.37 6.10
N ASP A 43 -17.46 -7.40 5.64
CA ASP A 43 -17.43 -8.72 6.28
C ASP A 43 -16.02 -9.34 6.25
N GLY A 44 -15.18 -8.90 5.34
CA GLY A 44 -13.76 -9.33 5.27
C GLY A 44 -12.92 -8.84 6.42
N LEU A 45 -13.41 -7.90 7.22
CA LEU A 45 -12.69 -7.35 8.37
C LEU A 45 -12.84 -8.16 9.65
N LYS A 46 -13.62 -9.24 9.63
CA LYS A 46 -13.79 -10.08 10.80
C LYS A 46 -12.44 -10.55 11.34
N ASP A 47 -12.24 -10.40 12.64
CA ASP A 47 -11.02 -10.80 13.38
C ASP A 47 -9.77 -9.97 13.06
N ILE A 48 -9.87 -8.95 12.22
CA ILE A 48 -8.70 -8.12 11.87
C ILE A 48 -8.14 -7.36 13.07
N ALA A 49 -8.98 -7.06 14.06
CA ALA A 49 -8.57 -6.36 15.28
C ALA A 49 -7.55 -7.14 16.12
N LEU A 50 -7.44 -8.45 15.88
CA LEU A 50 -6.48 -9.31 16.59
C LEU A 50 -5.06 -9.20 16.03
N LEU A 51 -4.88 -8.50 14.90
CA LEU A 51 -3.61 -8.42 14.19
C LEU A 51 -2.91 -7.09 14.47
N PRO A 52 -1.68 -7.10 15.01
CA PRO A 52 -0.95 -5.85 15.26
C PRO A 52 -0.42 -5.20 13.99
N HIS A 53 -0.16 -5.99 12.95
CA HIS A 53 0.42 -5.51 11.69
C HIS A 53 -0.33 -6.09 10.50
N LEU A 54 -0.44 -5.29 9.45
CA LEU A 54 -1.12 -5.68 8.22
C LEU A 54 -0.25 -5.35 7.02
N ILE A 55 -0.45 -6.12 5.94
CA ILE A 55 0.04 -5.78 4.62
C ILE A 55 -1.13 -5.15 3.87
N ILE A 56 -0.93 -3.93 3.38
CA ILE A 56 -1.92 -3.23 2.54
C ILE A 56 -1.39 -3.21 1.12
N LEU A 57 -2.18 -3.69 0.18
CA LEU A 57 -1.92 -3.59 -1.25
C LEU A 57 -2.85 -2.53 -1.82
N TYR A 58 -2.29 -1.61 -2.60
CA TYR A 58 -3.06 -0.48 -3.12
C TYR A 58 -2.64 -0.14 -4.54
N TRP A 59 -3.51 0.56 -5.25
CA TRP A 59 -3.32 0.90 -6.65
C TRP A 59 -2.82 2.34 -6.77
N LEU A 60 -1.62 2.50 -7.33
CA LEU A 60 -0.99 3.81 -7.52
C LEU A 60 -1.58 4.43 -8.79
N ASP A 61 -2.78 4.96 -8.68
CA ASP A 61 -3.60 5.41 -9.81
C ASP A 61 -3.05 6.64 -10.55
N ARG A 62 -2.04 7.30 -9.98
CA ARG A 62 -1.36 8.45 -10.60
C ARG A 62 -0.04 8.09 -11.25
N ALA A 63 0.32 6.81 -11.28
CA ALA A 63 1.59 6.35 -11.80
C ALA A 63 1.59 6.24 -13.32
N ASP A 64 2.78 6.35 -13.90
CA ASP A 64 2.99 6.09 -15.33
C ASP A 64 3.17 4.59 -15.54
N ARG A 65 2.25 3.97 -16.28
CA ARG A 65 2.25 2.52 -16.52
C ARG A 65 3.11 2.08 -17.69
N CYS A 66 3.72 3.03 -18.40
CA CYS A 66 4.56 2.74 -19.57
C CYS A 66 6.03 2.54 -19.22
N MET A 67 6.42 2.80 -17.97
CA MET A 67 7.82 2.73 -17.56
C MET A 67 8.26 1.31 -17.30
N LEU A 68 9.42 0.95 -17.83
CA LEU A 68 10.06 -0.35 -17.60
C LEU A 68 11.38 -0.23 -16.85
N THR A 69 11.87 1.01 -16.69
CA THR A 69 13.11 1.30 -15.96
C THR A 69 12.91 2.47 -15.03
N ALA A 70 13.73 2.53 -13.99
CA ALA A 70 13.71 3.63 -13.04
C ALA A 70 15.10 3.81 -12.42
N ILE A 71 15.34 5.03 -11.91
CA ILE A 71 16.53 5.32 -11.10
C ILE A 71 16.05 5.48 -9.67
N PRO A 72 16.31 4.48 -8.79
CA PRO A 72 15.89 4.58 -7.39
C PRO A 72 16.59 5.72 -6.66
N PRO A 73 15.98 6.27 -5.56
CA PRO A 73 16.54 7.41 -4.84
C PRO A 73 17.96 7.19 -4.31
N HIS A 74 18.30 5.95 -3.95
CA HIS A 74 19.61 5.59 -3.39
C HIS A 74 20.60 5.06 -4.45
N SER A 75 20.27 5.14 -5.72
CA SER A 75 21.09 4.66 -6.83
C SER A 75 21.30 5.78 -7.83
N LYS A 76 22.43 5.70 -8.56
CA LYS A 76 22.74 6.60 -9.69
C LYS A 76 22.54 5.91 -11.02
N LYS A 77 22.15 4.64 -11.01
CA LYS A 77 22.00 3.82 -12.21
C LYS A 77 20.56 3.52 -12.48
N GLU A 78 20.24 3.38 -13.76
CA GLU A 78 18.96 2.90 -14.22
C GLU A 78 18.85 1.39 -13.96
N HIS A 79 17.70 0.98 -13.42
CA HIS A 79 17.38 -0.42 -13.16
C HIS A 79 16.04 -0.75 -13.80
N GLY A 80 15.80 -2.01 -14.11
CA GLY A 80 14.47 -2.48 -14.44
C GLY A 80 13.53 -2.24 -13.28
N VAL A 81 12.27 -1.86 -13.57
CA VAL A 81 11.33 -1.50 -12.49
C VAL A 81 11.03 -2.67 -11.55
N PHE A 82 11.17 -3.92 -12.02
CA PHE A 82 10.94 -5.09 -11.18
C PHE A 82 12.06 -5.32 -10.15
N ALA A 83 13.19 -4.65 -10.32
CA ALA A 83 14.28 -4.62 -9.34
C ALA A 83 14.19 -3.40 -8.43
N THR A 84 13.09 -2.65 -8.49
CA THR A 84 12.86 -1.43 -7.71
C THR A 84 11.45 -1.42 -7.14
N ARG A 85 11.18 -0.49 -6.25
CA ARG A 85 9.83 -0.22 -5.75
C ARG A 85 9.28 1.10 -6.32
N SER A 86 9.77 1.51 -7.48
CA SER A 86 9.24 2.68 -8.16
C SER A 86 7.73 2.54 -8.39
N PRO A 87 6.95 3.59 -8.16
CA PRO A 87 5.51 3.57 -8.45
C PRO A 87 5.21 3.43 -9.94
N ASP A 88 6.08 3.99 -10.80
CA ASP A 88 5.89 3.97 -12.24
C ASP A 88 6.34 2.62 -12.78
N ARG A 89 5.36 1.80 -13.14
CA ARG A 89 5.53 0.41 -13.57
C ARG A 89 4.26 -0.08 -14.26
N PRO A 90 4.32 -1.19 -15.03
CA PRO A 90 3.15 -1.65 -15.79
C PRO A 90 1.89 -1.88 -14.96
N ASN A 91 2.03 -2.51 -13.79
CA ASN A 91 0.94 -2.66 -12.83
C ASN A 91 1.37 -1.99 -11.53
N PRO A 92 0.97 -0.72 -11.31
CA PRO A 92 1.48 0.08 -10.19
C PRO A 92 0.80 -0.32 -8.88
N ILE A 93 1.12 -1.51 -8.40
CA ILE A 93 0.61 -2.03 -7.14
C ILE A 93 1.61 -1.68 -6.05
N GLY A 94 1.13 -0.92 -5.06
CA GLY A 94 1.90 -0.56 -3.88
C GLY A 94 1.72 -1.59 -2.78
N LEU A 95 2.72 -1.67 -1.91
CA LEU A 95 2.70 -2.54 -0.74
C LEU A 95 3.22 -1.78 0.46
N ALA A 96 2.50 -1.85 1.57
CA ALA A 96 2.97 -1.30 2.83
C ALA A 96 2.71 -2.29 3.95
N VAL A 97 3.66 -2.43 4.85
CA VAL A 97 3.47 -3.11 6.13
C VAL A 97 3.16 -2.03 7.15
N VAL A 98 1.99 -2.09 7.74
CA VAL A 98 1.49 -1.04 8.63
C VAL A 98 1.23 -1.57 10.02
N ASP A 99 1.26 -0.66 10.99
CA ASP A 99 0.78 -0.93 12.34
C ASP A 99 -0.71 -0.62 12.38
N LEU A 100 -1.52 -1.56 12.86
CA LEU A 100 -2.95 -1.32 13.08
C LEU A 100 -3.13 -0.66 14.45
N LEU A 101 -3.57 0.59 14.45
CA LEU A 101 -3.69 1.37 15.68
C LEU A 101 -5.07 1.25 16.30
N SER A 102 -6.12 1.30 15.49
CA SER A 102 -7.49 1.18 15.96
C SER A 102 -8.43 0.87 14.81
N ILE A 103 -9.62 0.39 15.16
CA ILE A 103 -10.69 0.13 14.20
C ILE A 103 -11.96 0.77 14.72
N ASN A 104 -12.69 1.44 13.84
CA ASN A 104 -14.01 1.96 14.10
C ASN A 104 -14.91 1.57 12.92
N GLY A 105 -15.69 0.50 13.12
CA GLY A 105 -16.51 -0.06 12.03
C GLY A 105 -15.63 -0.54 10.87
N ALA A 106 -15.86 0.00 9.69
CA ALA A 106 -15.09 -0.34 8.48
C ALA A 106 -13.93 0.63 8.23
N ARG A 107 -13.51 1.38 9.24
CA ARG A 107 -12.40 2.35 9.15
C ARG A 107 -11.26 1.91 10.05
N LEU A 108 -10.09 1.72 9.45
CA LEU A 108 -8.89 1.29 10.13
C LEU A 108 -7.93 2.47 10.22
N MET A 109 -7.45 2.76 11.44
CA MET A 109 -6.38 3.76 11.62
C MET A 109 -5.05 3.01 11.62
N VAL A 110 -4.17 3.39 10.71
CA VAL A 110 -2.90 2.70 10.49
C VAL A 110 -1.74 3.68 10.45
N ARG A 111 -0.54 3.18 10.73
CA ARG A 111 0.71 3.95 10.61
C ARG A 111 1.68 3.14 9.76
N GLY A 112 2.41 3.83 8.90
CA GLY A 112 3.45 3.21 8.08
C GLY A 112 3.09 3.10 6.61
N ILE A 113 2.12 3.88 6.13
CA ILE A 113 1.74 3.89 4.71
C ILE A 113 2.20 5.19 4.07
N ASP A 114 2.62 5.11 2.81
CA ASP A 114 3.13 6.26 2.04
C ASP A 114 2.20 6.66 0.89
N ALA A 115 1.03 6.06 0.81
CA ALA A 115 0.09 6.31 -0.28
C ALA A 115 -0.50 7.72 -0.22
N LEU A 116 -0.75 8.28 -1.40
CA LEU A 116 -1.42 9.57 -1.51
C LEU A 116 -2.90 9.46 -1.13
N ASP A 117 -3.45 10.57 -0.66
CA ASP A 117 -4.87 10.65 -0.31
C ASP A 117 -5.75 10.26 -1.49
N GLY A 118 -6.75 9.43 -1.25
CA GLY A 118 -7.65 8.94 -2.29
C GLY A 118 -7.17 7.69 -3.02
N THR A 119 -6.02 7.11 -2.64
CA THR A 119 -5.50 5.91 -3.30
C THR A 119 -6.42 4.71 -3.06
N PRO A 120 -6.82 3.99 -4.12
CA PRO A 120 -7.66 2.80 -3.97
C PRO A 120 -6.92 1.65 -3.29
N VAL A 121 -7.61 0.97 -2.39
CA VAL A 121 -7.10 -0.24 -1.73
C VAL A 121 -7.54 -1.46 -2.53
N LEU A 122 -6.59 -2.37 -2.79
CA LEU A 122 -6.84 -3.60 -3.52
C LEU A 122 -7.05 -4.80 -2.60
N ASP A 123 -6.26 -4.89 -1.53
CA ASP A 123 -6.29 -6.07 -0.65
C ASP A 123 -5.64 -5.75 0.69
N ILE A 124 -6.02 -6.53 1.70
CA ILE A 124 -5.40 -6.49 3.02
C ILE A 124 -5.05 -7.92 3.40
N LYS A 125 -3.84 -8.12 3.87
CA LYS A 125 -3.37 -9.43 4.35
C LYS A 125 -2.75 -9.27 5.73
N PRO A 126 -2.81 -10.31 6.57
CA PRO A 126 -2.05 -10.28 7.82
C PRO A 126 -0.56 -10.30 7.54
N TYR A 127 0.21 -9.53 8.28
CA TYR A 127 1.66 -9.65 8.29
C TYR A 127 2.07 -10.66 9.36
N SER A 128 2.93 -11.60 9.01
CA SER A 128 3.51 -12.57 9.93
C SER A 128 5.02 -12.57 9.77
N ALA A 129 5.75 -12.20 10.82
CA ALA A 129 7.21 -12.22 10.76
C ALA A 129 7.75 -13.62 10.50
N GLU A 130 7.06 -14.64 10.98
CA GLU A 130 7.46 -16.05 10.77
C GLU A 130 7.39 -16.44 9.31
N ILE A 131 6.38 -15.94 8.58
CA ILE A 131 6.15 -16.27 7.17
C ILE A 131 6.85 -15.28 6.25
N ASP A 132 6.77 -13.99 6.58
CA ASP A 132 7.11 -12.91 5.65
C ASP A 132 8.53 -12.37 5.81
N CYS A 133 9.15 -12.62 6.96
CA CYS A 133 10.53 -12.20 7.19
C CYS A 133 11.49 -13.30 6.74
N VAL A 134 12.34 -12.96 5.78
CA VAL A 134 13.37 -13.91 5.31
C VAL A 134 14.59 -13.78 6.21
N LYS A 135 15.01 -14.90 6.80
CA LYS A 135 16.24 -14.95 7.60
C LYS A 135 17.42 -15.18 6.67
N GLU A 136 18.43 -14.33 6.79
CA GLU A 136 19.67 -14.44 6.02
C GLU A 136 20.83 -14.86 6.90
#